data_e59f3edf1d742feeedd67583fc101755
#
_entry.id   e59f3edf1d742feeedd67583fc101755
#
_cell.length_a   1.000
_cell.length_b   1.000
_cell.length_c   1.000
_cell.angle_alpha   90.00
_cell.angle_beta   90.00
_cell.angle_gamma   90.00
#
_symmetry.space_group_name_H-M   'P 1'
#
loop_
_entity.id
_entity.type
_entity.pdbx_description
1 polymer ?
#
loop_
_entity_poly.entity_id
_entity_poly.type
_entity_poly.pdbx_seq_one_letter_code
_entity_poly.pdbx_strand_id
1 'polypeptide(L)'
;MENSTESLNEKLYFLQKKIAEQSTPELNALTEEAIAELTEFDVATKSLKINDIAPSHKLKNAVGNEFLFSPDSLDKPTIVLFYRGGWCPYCNVELHYYQEHLDEIKVKGCDLIAISPELPDNSLTLKEKENLEFEILSDLNCELAQKFGIAAKRPTAFTQMLGKLGLVLEDSYGAENDFLPIPSKFLIDSDGKILHRAFNPNYRERAELTEVLGKLS
;
A
#
# COMPACT_ATOMS: atom_id res chain seq x y z
N MET A 1 -18.49 10.03 -17.97
CA MET A 1 -17.66 8.87 -17.58
C MET A 1 -18.54 8.03 -16.66
N GLU A 2 -18.89 6.81 -17.04
CA GLU A 2 -19.68 5.93 -16.17
C GLU A 2 -18.84 5.65 -14.92
N ASN A 3 -19.33 6.08 -13.74
CA ASN A 3 -18.76 5.64 -12.47
C ASN A 3 -18.85 4.12 -12.45
N SER A 4 -17.72 3.44 -12.47
CA SER A 4 -17.64 2.00 -12.28
C SER A 4 -18.32 1.69 -10.94
N THR A 5 -19.42 0.94 -10.98
CA THR A 5 -20.16 0.52 -9.79
C THR A 5 -19.48 -0.64 -9.07
N GLU A 6 -18.37 -1.14 -9.61
CA GLU A 6 -17.61 -2.26 -9.03
C GLU A 6 -16.83 -1.82 -7.81
N SER A 7 -16.96 -2.56 -6.73
CA SER A 7 -16.16 -2.39 -5.51
C SER A 7 -14.69 -2.76 -5.75
N LEU A 8 -13.81 -2.28 -4.86
CA LEU A 8 -12.40 -2.63 -4.92
C LEU A 8 -12.18 -4.16 -4.87
N ASN A 9 -12.90 -4.85 -3.99
CA ASN A 9 -12.75 -6.30 -3.85
C ASN A 9 -13.29 -7.08 -5.06
N GLU A 10 -14.31 -6.59 -5.77
CA GLU A 10 -14.74 -7.18 -7.03
C GLU A 10 -13.64 -7.05 -8.10
N LYS A 11 -13.05 -5.86 -8.27
CA LYS A 11 -11.91 -5.65 -9.19
C LYS A 11 -10.74 -6.58 -8.85
N LEU A 12 -10.38 -6.70 -7.57
CA LEU A 12 -9.30 -7.57 -7.09
C LEU A 12 -9.61 -9.07 -7.29
N TYR A 13 -10.85 -9.48 -7.08
CA TYR A 13 -11.30 -10.85 -7.33
C TYR A 13 -11.16 -11.25 -8.81
N PHE A 14 -11.58 -10.38 -9.74
CA PHE A 14 -11.40 -10.63 -11.17
C PHE A 14 -9.92 -10.70 -11.56
N LEU A 15 -9.09 -9.81 -11.00
CA LEU A 15 -7.65 -9.87 -11.21
C LEU A 15 -7.05 -11.19 -10.69
N GLN A 16 -7.45 -11.61 -9.48
CA GLN A 16 -6.98 -12.87 -8.89
C GLN A 16 -7.32 -14.07 -9.77
N LYS A 17 -8.56 -14.16 -10.29
CA LYS A 17 -8.97 -15.22 -11.21
C LYS A 17 -8.11 -15.24 -12.46
N LYS A 18 -7.94 -14.08 -13.09
CA LYS A 18 -7.13 -13.94 -14.31
C LYS A 18 -5.68 -14.38 -14.09
N ILE A 19 -5.07 -13.97 -12.96
CA ILE A 19 -3.70 -14.37 -12.63
C ILE A 19 -3.64 -15.87 -12.38
N ALA A 20 -4.58 -16.46 -11.63
CA ALA A 20 -4.61 -17.89 -11.33
C ALA A 20 -4.75 -18.76 -12.61
N GLU A 21 -5.56 -18.33 -13.57
CA GLU A 21 -5.75 -19.00 -14.86
C GLU A 21 -4.50 -18.98 -15.75
N GLN A 22 -3.68 -17.93 -15.62
CA GLN A 22 -2.45 -17.73 -16.41
C GLN A 22 -1.19 -18.25 -15.69
N SER A 23 -1.32 -18.61 -14.42
CA SER A 23 -0.22 -19.05 -13.58
C SER A 23 0.00 -20.56 -13.67
N THR A 24 1.23 -20.99 -13.36
CA THR A 24 1.52 -22.42 -13.19
C THR A 24 1.09 -22.93 -11.81
N PRO A 25 0.82 -24.25 -11.66
CA PRO A 25 0.55 -24.82 -10.33
C PRO A 25 1.66 -24.51 -9.30
N GLU A 26 2.91 -24.48 -9.74
CA GLU A 26 4.06 -24.17 -8.89
C GLU A 26 4.03 -22.71 -8.39
N LEU A 27 3.74 -21.74 -9.26
CA LEU A 27 3.62 -20.32 -8.89
C LEU A 27 2.43 -20.10 -7.95
N ASN A 28 1.32 -20.81 -8.19
CA ASN A 28 0.16 -20.74 -7.30
C ASN A 28 0.53 -21.28 -5.89
N ALA A 29 1.23 -22.42 -5.81
CA ALA A 29 1.68 -22.98 -4.55
C ALA A 29 2.61 -22.01 -3.78
N LEU A 30 3.60 -21.41 -4.45
CA LEU A 30 4.48 -20.41 -3.85
C LEU A 30 3.72 -19.16 -3.39
N THR A 31 2.67 -18.77 -4.12
CA THR A 31 1.82 -17.64 -3.71
C THR A 31 1.08 -17.94 -2.41
N GLU A 32 0.48 -19.11 -2.28
CA GLU A 32 -0.23 -19.51 -1.06
C GLU A 32 0.73 -19.68 0.13
N GLU A 33 1.91 -20.26 -0.08
CA GLU A 33 2.96 -20.37 0.93
C GLU A 33 3.43 -18.99 1.41
N ALA A 34 3.69 -18.07 0.48
CA ALA A 34 4.08 -16.70 0.82
C ALA A 34 3.01 -15.96 1.63
N ILE A 35 1.73 -16.16 1.32
CA ILE A 35 0.62 -15.58 2.09
C ILE A 35 0.54 -16.21 3.48
N ALA A 36 0.75 -17.53 3.59
CA ALA A 36 0.78 -18.22 4.88
C ALA A 36 1.90 -17.67 5.77
N GLU A 37 3.12 -17.51 5.25
CA GLU A 37 4.25 -16.91 5.97
C GLU A 37 3.94 -15.45 6.40
N LEU A 38 3.32 -14.64 5.53
CA LEU A 38 2.92 -13.27 5.88
C LEU A 38 1.83 -13.23 6.96
N THR A 39 0.97 -14.24 7.01
CA THR A 39 -0.10 -14.34 8.00
C THR A 39 0.45 -14.63 9.40
N GLU A 40 1.61 -15.28 9.50
CA GLU A 40 2.32 -15.47 10.77
C GLU A 40 2.85 -14.17 11.39
N PHE A 41 3.00 -13.12 10.56
CA PHE A 41 3.31 -11.79 11.05
C PHE A 41 2.07 -11.16 11.68
N ASP A 42 1.97 -11.22 12.99
CA ASP A 42 0.84 -10.67 13.76
C ASP A 42 0.75 -9.13 13.64
N VAL A 43 0.35 -8.68 12.42
CA VAL A 43 0.18 -7.26 12.12
C VAL A 43 -0.89 -6.63 13.01
N ALA A 44 -1.88 -7.39 13.44
CA ALA A 44 -2.95 -6.89 14.30
C ALA A 44 -2.43 -6.42 15.65
N THR A 45 -1.48 -7.15 16.23
CA THR A 45 -0.84 -6.78 17.51
C THR A 45 0.27 -5.75 17.31
N LYS A 46 1.08 -5.87 16.27
CA LYS A 46 2.27 -5.03 16.05
C LYS A 46 1.96 -3.64 15.54
N SER A 47 0.94 -3.48 14.67
CA SER A 47 0.64 -2.20 14.07
C SER A 47 0.10 -1.18 15.10
N LEU A 48 0.35 0.10 14.84
CA LEU A 48 -0.24 1.21 15.59
C LEU A 48 -1.75 1.03 15.73
N LYS A 49 -2.29 1.50 16.84
CA LYS A 49 -3.71 1.34 17.21
C LYS A 49 -4.50 2.60 16.91
N ILE A 50 -5.82 2.47 16.90
CA ILE A 50 -6.72 3.62 16.93
C ILE A 50 -6.39 4.46 18.17
N ASN A 51 -6.30 5.77 18.02
CA ASN A 51 -5.88 6.78 18.96
C ASN A 51 -4.35 6.89 19.19
N ASP A 52 -3.51 6.04 18.63
CA ASP A 52 -2.06 6.30 18.61
C ASP A 52 -1.77 7.50 17.70
N ILE A 53 -0.64 8.17 17.94
CA ILE A 53 -0.16 9.26 17.09
C ILE A 53 0.76 8.70 16.02
N ALA A 54 0.55 9.11 14.78
CA ALA A 54 1.39 8.72 13.67
C ALA A 54 2.84 9.21 13.86
N PRO A 55 3.84 8.38 13.57
CA PRO A 55 5.23 8.76 13.76
C PRO A 55 5.70 9.73 12.65
N SER A 56 6.60 10.62 12.99
CA SER A 56 7.29 11.47 12.02
C SER A 56 8.40 10.71 11.31
N HIS A 57 8.55 10.95 10.01
CA HIS A 57 9.64 10.42 9.20
C HIS A 57 9.92 11.27 7.96
N LYS A 58 11.19 11.37 7.57
CA LYS A 58 11.58 12.00 6.30
C LYS A 58 11.54 10.98 5.19
N LEU A 59 10.80 11.30 4.15
CA LEU A 59 10.64 10.49 2.95
C LEU A 59 11.10 11.29 1.73
N LYS A 60 11.11 10.66 0.57
CA LYS A 60 11.24 11.35 -0.71
C LYS A 60 9.94 11.23 -1.49
N ASN A 61 9.52 12.30 -2.15
CA ASN A 61 8.41 12.19 -3.08
C ASN A 61 8.88 11.64 -4.45
N ALA A 62 7.94 11.41 -5.35
CA ALA A 62 8.21 10.80 -6.66
C ALA A 62 9.22 11.57 -7.53
N VAL A 63 9.39 12.89 -7.31
CA VAL A 63 10.40 13.72 -8.00
C VAL A 63 11.70 13.85 -7.20
N GLY A 64 11.88 13.09 -6.12
CA GLY A 64 13.11 13.02 -5.33
C GLY A 64 13.27 14.11 -4.27
N ASN A 65 12.31 15.01 -4.11
CA ASN A 65 12.35 16.03 -3.08
C ASN A 65 12.07 15.46 -1.69
N GLU A 66 12.69 16.04 -0.66
CA GLU A 66 12.37 15.69 0.73
C GLU A 66 10.92 16.03 1.06
N PHE A 67 10.26 15.09 1.73
CA PHE A 67 8.92 15.23 2.29
C PHE A 67 8.97 14.83 3.78
N LEU A 68 8.60 15.74 4.66
CA LEU A 68 8.45 15.41 6.07
C LEU A 68 7.02 14.91 6.32
N PHE A 69 6.87 13.60 6.47
CA PHE A 69 5.64 13.03 6.98
C PHE A 69 5.63 13.18 8.51
N SER A 70 4.69 13.93 9.05
CA SER A 70 4.54 14.12 10.49
C SER A 70 3.10 14.51 10.84
N PRO A 71 2.65 14.30 12.10
CA PRO A 71 1.37 14.81 12.57
C PRO A 71 1.15 16.29 12.22
N ASP A 72 2.17 17.13 12.49
CA ASP A 72 2.11 18.58 12.26
C ASP A 72 2.07 18.98 10.76
N SER A 73 2.31 18.03 9.85
CA SER A 73 2.27 18.27 8.39
C SER A 73 0.93 17.93 7.75
N LEU A 74 -0.03 17.43 8.52
CA LEU A 74 -1.36 17.06 8.04
C LEU A 74 -2.36 18.19 8.33
N ASP A 75 -2.70 18.98 7.31
CA ASP A 75 -3.65 20.10 7.47
C ASP A 75 -5.10 19.63 7.62
N LYS A 76 -5.39 18.39 7.29
CA LYS A 76 -6.72 17.75 7.33
C LYS A 76 -6.59 16.23 7.43
N PRO A 77 -7.71 15.53 7.73
CA PRO A 77 -7.70 14.07 7.73
C PRO A 77 -7.09 13.52 6.46
N THR A 78 -6.21 12.53 6.59
CA THR A 78 -5.45 11.96 5.48
C THR A 78 -5.53 10.44 5.49
N ILE A 79 -5.88 9.86 4.34
CA ILE A 79 -5.73 8.43 4.10
C ILE A 79 -4.28 8.16 3.71
N VAL A 80 -3.60 7.32 4.47
CA VAL A 80 -2.24 6.85 4.18
C VAL A 80 -2.31 5.40 3.72
N LEU A 81 -1.99 5.16 2.44
CA LEU A 81 -1.93 3.83 1.83
C LEU A 81 -0.49 3.34 1.84
N PHE A 82 -0.22 2.23 2.53
CA PHE A 82 1.04 1.50 2.35
C PHE A 82 0.85 0.39 1.33
N TYR A 83 1.68 0.39 0.29
CA TYR A 83 1.64 -0.59 -0.78
C TYR A 83 3.03 -1.15 -1.10
N ARG A 84 3.08 -2.27 -1.82
CA ARG A 84 4.34 -2.99 -2.03
C ARG A 84 5.20 -2.42 -3.16
N GLY A 85 4.58 -1.74 -4.12
CA GLY A 85 5.26 -1.17 -5.28
C GLY A 85 4.46 -1.33 -6.57
N GLY A 86 4.86 -0.62 -7.64
CA GLY A 86 4.24 -0.64 -8.96
C GLY A 86 4.39 -1.99 -9.71
N TRP A 87 5.32 -2.83 -9.30
CA TRP A 87 5.44 -4.21 -9.78
C TRP A 87 4.30 -5.13 -9.30
N CYS A 88 3.52 -4.71 -8.28
CA CYS A 88 2.44 -5.50 -7.69
C CYS A 88 1.09 -5.18 -8.36
N PRO A 89 0.51 -6.09 -9.15
CA PRO A 89 -0.72 -5.80 -9.88
C PRO A 89 -1.92 -5.50 -8.98
N TYR A 90 -2.02 -6.13 -7.81
CA TYR A 90 -3.08 -5.84 -6.83
C TYR A 90 -2.96 -4.42 -6.26
N CYS A 91 -1.72 -3.95 -6.06
CA CYS A 91 -1.47 -2.58 -5.59
C CYS A 91 -1.85 -1.56 -6.67
N ASN A 92 -1.54 -1.84 -7.94
CA ASN A 92 -1.91 -0.96 -9.05
C ASN A 92 -3.43 -0.83 -9.20
N VAL A 93 -4.19 -1.94 -9.07
CA VAL A 93 -5.66 -1.88 -9.05
C VAL A 93 -6.17 -1.02 -7.90
N GLU A 94 -5.59 -1.16 -6.71
CA GLU A 94 -5.97 -0.35 -5.55
C GLU A 94 -5.68 1.14 -5.76
N LEU A 95 -4.47 1.50 -6.21
CA LEU A 95 -4.10 2.89 -6.46
C LEU A 95 -4.98 3.54 -7.53
N HIS A 96 -5.28 2.80 -8.61
CA HIS A 96 -6.18 3.26 -9.65
C HIS A 96 -7.62 3.46 -9.14
N TYR A 97 -8.11 2.52 -8.31
CA TYR A 97 -9.42 2.65 -7.68
C TYR A 97 -9.50 3.91 -6.79
N TYR A 98 -8.46 4.22 -6.02
CA TYR A 98 -8.40 5.43 -5.22
C TYR A 98 -8.29 6.70 -6.07
N GLN A 99 -7.63 6.63 -7.23
CA GLN A 99 -7.62 7.74 -8.20
C GLN A 99 -9.02 7.99 -8.78
N GLU A 100 -9.74 6.94 -9.15
CA GLU A 100 -11.14 7.05 -9.65
C GLU A 100 -12.08 7.72 -8.62
N HIS A 101 -11.78 7.58 -7.31
CA HIS A 101 -12.58 8.12 -6.20
C HIS A 101 -11.94 9.33 -5.51
N LEU A 102 -10.90 9.92 -6.10
CA LEU A 102 -10.15 11.01 -5.46
C LEU A 102 -11.02 12.25 -5.20
N ASP A 103 -11.93 12.57 -6.10
CA ASP A 103 -12.87 13.68 -5.91
C ASP A 103 -13.83 13.44 -4.74
N GLU A 104 -14.32 12.20 -4.57
CA GLU A 104 -15.13 11.82 -3.41
C GLU A 104 -14.36 12.00 -2.10
N ILE A 105 -13.09 11.56 -2.07
CA ILE A 105 -12.20 11.72 -0.91
C ILE A 105 -12.03 13.21 -0.57
N LYS A 106 -11.74 14.04 -1.58
CA LYS A 106 -11.57 15.50 -1.43
C LYS A 106 -12.86 16.20 -0.95
N VAL A 107 -14.02 15.81 -1.49
CA VAL A 107 -15.33 16.35 -1.07
C VAL A 107 -15.62 16.02 0.39
N LYS A 108 -15.14 14.89 0.90
CA LYS A 108 -15.19 14.51 2.31
C LYS A 108 -14.20 15.28 3.20
N GLY A 109 -13.41 16.21 2.63
CA GLY A 109 -12.40 16.98 3.36
C GLY A 109 -11.18 16.15 3.74
N CYS A 110 -10.89 15.06 3.00
CA CYS A 110 -9.79 14.15 3.27
C CYS A 110 -8.72 14.23 2.17
N ASP A 111 -7.45 14.07 2.53
CA ASP A 111 -6.35 13.90 1.59
C ASP A 111 -5.95 12.42 1.45
N LEU A 112 -5.12 12.14 0.45
CA LEU A 112 -4.62 10.81 0.15
C LEU A 112 -3.11 10.86 -0.11
N ILE A 113 -2.37 9.99 0.57
CA ILE A 113 -0.93 9.76 0.37
C ILE A 113 -0.70 8.26 0.20
N ALA A 114 0.10 7.87 -0.81
CA ALA A 114 0.52 6.49 -1.00
C ALA A 114 2.02 6.35 -0.69
N ILE A 115 2.41 5.28 0.00
CA ILE A 115 3.78 5.06 0.48
C ILE A 115 4.24 3.66 0.11
N SER A 116 5.40 3.54 -0.52
CA SER A 116 6.03 2.26 -0.85
C SER A 116 7.54 2.30 -0.65
N PRO A 117 8.22 1.14 -0.54
CA PRO A 117 9.67 1.10 -0.45
C PRO A 117 10.39 1.31 -1.80
N GLU A 118 9.67 1.62 -2.88
CA GLU A 118 10.28 1.85 -4.19
C GLU A 118 11.11 3.12 -4.24
N LEU A 119 12.09 3.11 -5.14
CA LEU A 119 12.85 4.31 -5.50
C LEU A 119 11.94 5.40 -6.08
N PRO A 120 12.24 6.69 -5.88
CA PRO A 120 11.45 7.81 -6.42
C PRO A 120 11.18 7.70 -7.93
N ASP A 121 12.16 7.29 -8.74
CA ASP A 121 12.01 7.16 -10.19
C ASP A 121 10.96 6.11 -10.58
N ASN A 122 10.89 4.99 -9.85
CA ASN A 122 9.85 3.97 -10.05
C ASN A 122 8.47 4.52 -9.65
N SER A 123 8.42 5.26 -8.55
CA SER A 123 7.20 5.93 -8.07
C SER A 123 6.72 6.98 -9.07
N LEU A 124 7.62 7.76 -9.68
CA LEU A 124 7.31 8.72 -10.72
C LEU A 124 6.75 8.05 -11.98
N THR A 125 7.42 6.99 -12.44
CA THR A 125 6.97 6.20 -13.59
C THR A 125 5.56 5.65 -13.38
N LEU A 126 5.27 5.12 -12.19
CA LEU A 126 3.93 4.64 -11.84
C LEU A 126 2.92 5.79 -11.81
N LYS A 127 3.27 6.90 -11.17
CA LYS A 127 2.41 8.08 -11.06
C LYS A 127 2.01 8.63 -12.44
N GLU A 128 2.97 8.73 -13.35
CA GLU A 128 2.73 9.21 -14.72
C GLU A 128 1.90 8.21 -15.54
N LYS A 129 2.25 6.92 -15.49
CA LYS A 129 1.57 5.87 -16.24
C LYS A 129 0.10 5.73 -15.85
N GLU A 130 -0.20 5.80 -14.56
CA GLU A 130 -1.55 5.64 -14.01
C GLU A 130 -2.28 6.98 -13.79
N ASN A 131 -1.64 8.12 -14.18
CA ASN A 131 -2.16 9.49 -13.98
C ASN A 131 -2.63 9.75 -12.54
N LEU A 132 -1.80 9.36 -11.54
CA LEU A 132 -2.14 9.51 -10.14
C LEU A 132 -1.91 10.97 -9.69
N GLU A 133 -2.94 11.63 -9.17
CA GLU A 133 -2.91 13.04 -8.76
C GLU A 133 -2.54 13.23 -7.28
N PHE A 134 -2.61 12.17 -6.48
CA PHE A 134 -2.21 12.22 -5.07
C PHE A 134 -0.69 12.03 -4.90
N GLU A 135 -0.21 12.33 -3.68
CA GLU A 135 1.21 12.23 -3.37
C GLU A 135 1.65 10.77 -3.22
N ILE A 136 2.80 10.44 -3.83
CA ILE A 136 3.46 9.14 -3.70
C ILE A 136 4.83 9.37 -3.07
N LEU A 137 5.09 8.63 -1.98
CA LEU A 137 6.31 8.75 -1.18
C LEU A 137 7.09 7.45 -1.15
N SER A 138 8.41 7.59 -1.15
CA SER A 138 9.37 6.48 -1.09
C SER A 138 9.86 6.29 0.34
N ASP A 139 9.47 5.16 0.95
CA ASP A 139 9.88 4.70 2.28
C ASP A 139 10.97 3.64 2.14
N LEU A 140 12.18 4.07 1.78
CA LEU A 140 13.31 3.17 1.57
C LEU A 140 13.55 2.33 2.83
N ASN A 141 13.85 1.03 2.64
CA ASN A 141 14.01 0.04 3.71
C ASN A 141 12.77 -0.16 4.62
N CYS A 142 11.60 0.33 4.21
CA CYS A 142 10.37 0.25 5.01
C CYS A 142 10.51 0.90 6.40
N GLU A 143 11.29 1.97 6.54
CA GLU A 143 11.57 2.56 7.87
C GLU A 143 10.31 3.14 8.52
N LEU A 144 9.47 3.83 7.76
CA LEU A 144 8.18 4.33 8.25
C LEU A 144 7.20 3.16 8.45
N ALA A 145 7.14 2.21 7.52
CA ALA A 145 6.29 1.02 7.66
C ALA A 145 6.65 0.20 8.92
N GLN A 146 7.93 0.12 9.29
CA GLN A 146 8.37 -0.49 10.55
C GLN A 146 7.84 0.29 11.77
N LYS A 147 7.88 1.63 11.75
CA LYS A 147 7.31 2.47 12.82
C LYS A 147 5.79 2.32 12.93
N PHE A 148 5.09 2.09 11.81
CA PHE A 148 3.67 1.75 11.80
C PHE A 148 3.39 0.30 12.24
N GLY A 149 4.42 -0.54 12.36
CA GLY A 149 4.31 -1.95 12.77
C GLY A 149 3.70 -2.84 11.69
N ILE A 150 3.86 -2.49 10.40
CA ILE A 150 3.29 -3.19 9.26
C ILE A 150 4.35 -3.75 8.30
N ALA A 151 5.63 -3.58 8.59
CA ALA A 151 6.71 -4.16 7.80
C ALA A 151 6.99 -5.59 8.26
N ALA A 152 6.57 -6.56 7.47
CA ALA A 152 6.87 -7.97 7.67
C ALA A 152 8.22 -8.34 7.05
N LYS A 153 8.90 -9.34 7.59
CA LYS A 153 10.06 -9.92 6.93
C LYS A 153 9.63 -10.55 5.60
N ARG A 154 10.42 -10.33 4.55
CA ARG A 154 10.12 -10.85 3.21
C ARG A 154 10.10 -12.38 3.23
N PRO A 155 8.97 -13.04 2.87
CA PRO A 155 8.88 -14.49 2.84
C PRO A 155 9.83 -15.13 1.83
N THR A 156 10.35 -16.30 2.16
CA THR A 156 11.22 -17.07 1.25
C THR A 156 10.46 -17.50 0.00
N ALA A 157 9.24 -18.01 0.16
CA ALA A 157 8.38 -18.42 -0.95
C ALA A 157 8.05 -17.23 -1.87
N PHE A 158 7.87 -16.03 -1.31
CA PHE A 158 7.65 -14.80 -2.08
C PHE A 158 8.86 -14.44 -2.94
N THR A 159 10.08 -14.52 -2.39
CA THR A 159 11.31 -14.25 -3.14
C THR A 159 11.49 -15.26 -4.29
N GLN A 160 11.21 -16.53 -4.05
CA GLN A 160 11.25 -17.57 -5.08
C GLN A 160 10.22 -17.33 -6.19
N MET A 161 8.98 -16.97 -5.80
CA MET A 161 7.91 -16.63 -6.74
C MET A 161 8.31 -15.47 -7.66
N LEU A 162 8.84 -14.37 -7.09
CA LEU A 162 9.29 -13.21 -7.87
C LEU A 162 10.44 -13.58 -8.82
N GLY A 163 11.41 -14.36 -8.36
CA GLY A 163 12.51 -14.83 -9.20
C GLY A 163 12.02 -15.64 -10.42
N LYS A 164 10.99 -16.49 -10.24
CA LYS A 164 10.36 -17.22 -11.35
C LYS A 164 9.63 -16.31 -12.33
N LEU A 165 9.12 -15.17 -11.86
CA LEU A 165 8.51 -14.13 -12.69
C LEU A 165 9.53 -13.16 -13.32
N GLY A 166 10.84 -13.37 -13.07
CA GLY A 166 11.90 -12.48 -13.55
C GLY A 166 11.93 -11.12 -12.86
N LEU A 167 11.34 -11.01 -11.69
CA LEU A 167 11.29 -9.77 -10.88
C LEU A 167 12.38 -9.82 -9.80
N VAL A 168 13.20 -8.77 -9.76
CA VAL A 168 14.23 -8.56 -8.75
C VAL A 168 13.84 -7.30 -7.97
N LEU A 169 13.54 -7.45 -6.68
CA LEU A 169 13.07 -6.32 -5.87
C LEU A 169 14.13 -5.25 -5.67
N GLU A 170 15.39 -5.64 -5.67
CA GLU A 170 16.55 -4.73 -5.57
C GLU A 170 16.56 -3.69 -6.70
N ASP A 171 16.06 -4.05 -7.89
CA ASP A 171 15.90 -3.10 -9.01
C ASP A 171 14.83 -2.05 -8.72
N SER A 172 13.79 -2.41 -7.96
CA SER A 172 12.71 -1.50 -7.59
C SER A 172 13.02 -0.70 -6.32
N TYR A 173 13.67 -1.32 -5.34
CA TYR A 173 13.91 -0.74 -4.02
C TYR A 173 15.31 -0.13 -3.86
N GLY A 174 16.21 -0.38 -4.81
CA GLY A 174 17.55 0.22 -4.86
C GLY A 174 18.58 -0.34 -3.89
N ALA A 175 18.20 -1.23 -2.99
CA ALA A 175 19.07 -1.90 -2.04
C ALA A 175 18.46 -3.23 -1.61
N GLU A 176 19.27 -4.12 -1.05
CA GLU A 176 18.76 -5.30 -0.37
C GLU A 176 17.88 -4.85 0.80
N ASN A 177 16.62 -5.23 0.75
CA ASN A 177 15.61 -4.89 1.74
C ASN A 177 14.92 -6.18 2.21
N ASP A 178 15.12 -6.50 3.48
CA ASP A 178 14.54 -7.69 4.10
C ASP A 178 13.04 -7.57 4.39
N PHE A 179 12.47 -6.37 4.23
CA PHE A 179 11.11 -6.09 4.63
C PHE A 179 10.17 -5.87 3.44
N LEU A 180 8.91 -6.20 3.67
CA LEU A 180 7.78 -5.89 2.79
C LEU A 180 6.67 -5.26 3.62
N PRO A 181 6.08 -4.13 3.18
CA PRO A 181 4.93 -3.62 3.86
C PRO A 181 3.74 -4.57 3.63
N ILE A 182 3.04 -4.94 4.71
CA ILE A 182 1.68 -5.46 4.61
C ILE A 182 0.81 -4.33 4.06
N PRO A 183 0.13 -4.51 2.92
CA PRO A 183 -0.71 -3.47 2.37
C PRO A 183 -1.74 -3.02 3.40
N SER A 184 -1.70 -1.75 3.74
CA SER A 184 -2.42 -1.20 4.88
C SER A 184 -2.97 0.18 4.56
N LYS A 185 -4.05 0.54 5.24
CA LYS A 185 -4.65 1.87 5.20
C LYS A 185 -4.74 2.41 6.62
N PHE A 186 -4.34 3.64 6.79
CA PHE A 186 -4.55 4.39 8.02
C PHE A 186 -5.30 5.67 7.68
N LEU A 187 -6.39 5.94 8.36
CA LEU A 187 -7.00 7.25 8.37
C LEU A 187 -6.46 8.01 9.58
N ILE A 188 -5.82 9.14 9.34
CA ILE A 188 -5.14 9.95 10.35
C ILE A 188 -5.82 11.33 10.33
N ASP A 189 -6.16 11.87 11.50
CA ASP A 189 -6.74 13.23 11.59
C ASP A 189 -5.66 14.32 11.48
N SER A 190 -6.10 15.57 11.49
CA SER A 190 -5.20 16.73 11.43
C SER A 190 -4.26 16.90 12.64
N ASP A 191 -4.53 16.21 13.75
CA ASP A 191 -3.68 16.19 14.92
C ASP A 191 -2.72 14.98 14.90
N GLY A 192 -2.70 14.21 13.80
CA GLY A 192 -1.88 13.04 13.60
C GLY A 192 -2.37 11.78 14.32
N LYS A 193 -3.60 11.78 14.83
CA LYS A 193 -4.19 10.66 15.54
C LYS A 193 -4.82 9.68 14.58
N ILE A 194 -4.56 8.39 14.77
CA ILE A 194 -5.15 7.31 13.95
C ILE A 194 -6.62 7.14 14.29
N LEU A 195 -7.50 7.45 13.33
CA LEU A 195 -8.96 7.27 13.43
C LEU A 195 -9.40 5.87 13.00
N HIS A 196 -8.70 5.29 12.02
CA HIS A 196 -8.99 3.97 11.50
C HIS A 196 -7.73 3.31 10.96
N ARG A 197 -7.71 1.98 11.00
CA ARG A 197 -6.67 1.17 10.38
C ARG A 197 -7.28 -0.06 9.75
N ALA A 198 -6.80 -0.41 8.57
CA ALA A 198 -7.17 -1.64 7.88
C ALA A 198 -5.93 -2.24 7.21
N PHE A 199 -5.78 -3.55 7.30
CA PHE A 199 -4.69 -4.31 6.71
C PHE A 199 -5.12 -5.76 6.48
N ASN A 200 -4.49 -6.41 5.52
CA ASN A 200 -4.67 -7.85 5.33
C ASN A 200 -3.33 -8.48 4.89
N PRO A 201 -2.78 -9.47 5.61
CA PRO A 201 -1.62 -10.23 5.18
C PRO A 201 -1.86 -10.94 3.84
N ASN A 202 -3.09 -11.37 3.56
CA ASN A 202 -3.49 -11.76 2.22
C ASN A 202 -3.63 -10.51 1.34
N TYR A 203 -2.55 -10.16 0.68
CA TYR A 203 -2.44 -8.95 -0.12
C TYR A 203 -3.39 -8.89 -1.34
N ARG A 204 -4.19 -9.91 -1.57
CA ARG A 204 -5.23 -9.96 -2.62
C ARG A 204 -6.56 -9.34 -2.16
N GLU A 205 -6.70 -9.12 -0.86
CA GLU A 205 -7.90 -8.57 -0.23
C GLU A 205 -7.64 -7.19 0.37
N ARG A 206 -8.62 -6.31 0.33
CA ARG A 206 -8.51 -4.93 0.82
C ARG A 206 -9.79 -4.49 1.53
N ALA A 207 -9.63 -3.58 2.50
CA ALA A 207 -10.77 -2.83 3.02
C ALA A 207 -11.34 -1.91 1.92
N GLU A 208 -12.65 -1.77 1.89
CA GLU A 208 -13.33 -0.86 0.95
C GLU A 208 -13.13 0.60 1.36
N LEU A 209 -13.14 1.50 0.37
CA LEU A 209 -13.02 2.95 0.60
C LEU A 209 -14.16 3.46 1.50
N THR A 210 -15.38 2.94 1.30
CA THR A 210 -16.56 3.30 2.09
C THR A 210 -16.38 2.99 3.58
N GLU A 211 -15.67 1.91 3.92
CA GLU A 211 -15.33 1.58 5.30
C GLU A 211 -14.39 2.64 5.91
N VAL A 212 -13.38 3.07 5.15
CA VAL A 212 -12.40 4.08 5.59
C VAL A 212 -13.08 5.44 5.73
N LEU A 213 -13.81 5.91 4.70
CA LEU A 213 -14.49 7.21 4.70
C LEU A 213 -15.63 7.27 5.72
N GLY A 214 -16.25 6.15 6.05
CA GLY A 214 -17.29 6.07 7.10
C GLY A 214 -16.77 6.35 8.51
N LYS A 215 -15.46 6.54 8.71
CA LYS A 215 -14.83 6.92 9.99
C LYS A 215 -14.49 8.41 10.08
N LEU A 216 -14.71 9.15 9.00
CA LEU A 216 -14.69 10.61 9.04
C LEU A 216 -15.99 11.08 9.73
N SER A 217 -15.88 11.73 10.85
CA SER A 217 -17.00 12.28 11.63
C SER A 217 -17.43 13.66 11.12
#